data_ee6be3480b76a15475a3a3a1d4a7709e
#
_entry.id   ee6be3480b76a15475a3a3a1d4a7709e
#
_cell.length_a   1.000
_cell.length_b   1.000
_cell.length_c   1.000
_cell.angle_alpha   90.00
_cell.angle_beta   90.00
_cell.angle_gamma   90.00
#
_symmetry.space_group_name_H-M   'P 1'
#
loop_
_entity.id
_entity.type
_entity.pdbx_description
1 polymer ?
#
loop_
_entity_poly.entity_id
_entity_poly.type
_entity_poly.pdbx_seq_one_letter_code
_entity_poly.pdbx_strand_id
1 'polypeptide(L)'
;LSGAISGSGGITKSGSGNLTLSGNSNFTGAVTLSTGTLIAAANNSLGSSPSINSSASKVLQLSEGVTLPSLAVTGAISLESDITTTGAQSYSAATVIGASSGSAVTLATTNSDITFSDNVNIYQNTSINTGSGAGNVTFGGTLGSVSGGTARNLIVNAGAGDVTFSGNIKGGSAVTSTYLTSSTHTTAQNGSNPYTISKDLGSDWTYEAKYNSSGWSGNLNTIFSYGHYTKGILIRSPNRGDSFYVRGQNQGALDLFGQGSNGTAGNWRTVKVTYNNNIAKVYVDGSLTSNGTNAKSSGSVINPTTKTIMIGRAHHASSEGLAATIKDITIVTDASDSGVALNDLTVTGAAISASGEISVDGDISITNSGTSTLSGIISGSNNVAKSGTGTLNLSGVNTYTGTTTVNAGKLKVSGSGKLGSGSYSANIINTGTFEYGSSAAQTLSGTISGSGAVVSSGSGAVTLSGTNTYTGTTTITGGGNLVGGNIAAFGGVLSPTIISNSTSDQFSLASGISLAGLRMQGPVRLNSGITTAGAQNYTGNVLVAAGSKASPVEFTTTNSNINFGGTLKGQGNAKNRSMTVNAGTGNVIYGDRVGYAFNLETVDATNTADSFYKMTTTANTITL
;
A
#
# COMPACT_ATOMS: atom_id res chain seq x y z
N LEU A 1 -1.73 -46.53 16.52
CA LEU A 1 -1.46 -47.69 15.68
C LEU A 1 0.03 -47.73 15.38
N SER A 2 0.74 -48.70 15.91
CA SER A 2 2.20 -48.83 15.76
C SER A 2 2.63 -49.78 14.62
N GLY A 3 1.72 -50.64 14.13
CA GLY A 3 1.98 -51.49 12.99
C GLY A 3 2.00 -50.77 11.65
N ALA A 4 2.77 -51.24 10.69
CA ALA A 4 2.77 -50.75 9.32
C ALA A 4 1.43 -51.05 8.64
N ILE A 5 0.89 -50.08 7.94
CA ILE A 5 -0.32 -50.21 7.12
C ILE A 5 0.10 -50.24 5.65
N SER A 6 -0.42 -51.21 4.90
CA SER A 6 -0.08 -51.39 3.49
C SER A 6 -1.32 -51.60 2.64
N GLY A 7 -1.18 -51.43 1.32
CA GLY A 7 -2.25 -51.64 0.33
C GLY A 7 -2.73 -50.33 -0.34
N SER A 8 -3.73 -50.46 -1.21
CA SER A 8 -4.28 -49.33 -1.95
C SER A 8 -5.48 -48.67 -1.27
N GLY A 9 -5.95 -49.21 -0.15
CA GLY A 9 -7.09 -48.66 0.59
C GLY A 9 -6.74 -47.38 1.34
N GLY A 10 -7.75 -46.49 1.55
CA GLY A 10 -7.62 -45.28 2.37
C GLY A 10 -7.90 -45.58 3.86
N ILE A 11 -7.59 -44.60 4.71
CA ILE A 11 -7.87 -44.61 6.13
C ILE A 11 -8.92 -43.56 6.44
N THR A 12 -9.98 -43.92 7.18
CA THR A 12 -10.94 -42.96 7.68
C THR A 12 -10.78 -42.79 9.19
N LYS A 13 -10.47 -41.59 9.64
CA LYS A 13 -10.47 -41.15 11.02
C LYS A 13 -11.81 -40.50 11.36
N SER A 14 -12.59 -41.16 12.23
CA SER A 14 -13.85 -40.67 12.79
C SER A 14 -13.80 -40.73 14.33
N GLY A 15 -14.71 -40.01 14.98
CA GLY A 15 -14.71 -39.83 16.43
C GLY A 15 -13.81 -38.68 16.90
N SER A 16 -14.13 -38.06 18.06
CA SER A 16 -13.49 -36.84 18.58
C SER A 16 -12.09 -37.02 19.15
N GLY A 17 -11.68 -38.26 19.47
CA GLY A 17 -10.36 -38.56 20.03
C GLY A 17 -9.22 -38.47 19.02
N ASN A 18 -8.00 -38.67 19.49
CA ASN A 18 -6.79 -38.69 18.67
C ASN A 18 -6.57 -40.05 18.02
N LEU A 19 -6.09 -40.02 16.77
CA LEU A 19 -5.52 -41.21 16.10
C LEU A 19 -4.03 -40.95 15.86
N THR A 20 -3.18 -41.70 16.54
CA THR A 20 -1.73 -41.67 16.32
C THR A 20 -1.31 -42.84 15.42
N LEU A 21 -0.65 -42.54 14.32
CA LEU A 21 -0.04 -43.50 13.39
C LEU A 21 1.48 -43.41 13.55
N SER A 22 2.08 -44.51 14.06
CA SER A 22 3.53 -44.56 14.32
C SER A 22 4.23 -45.68 13.55
N GLY A 23 3.50 -46.49 12.77
CA GLY A 23 4.07 -47.49 11.88
C GLY A 23 4.66 -46.89 10.60
N ASN A 24 5.72 -47.48 10.09
CA ASN A 24 6.27 -47.15 8.76
C ASN A 24 5.38 -47.77 7.67
N SER A 25 4.45 -47.02 7.16
CA SER A 25 3.36 -47.44 6.28
C SER A 25 3.65 -47.12 4.82
N ASN A 26 3.10 -47.91 3.90
CA ASN A 26 3.24 -47.75 2.45
C ASN A 26 1.89 -47.79 1.71
N PHE A 27 0.79 -47.59 2.42
CA PHE A 27 -0.52 -47.48 1.75
C PHE A 27 -0.56 -46.28 0.80
N THR A 28 -1.36 -46.38 -0.26
CA THR A 28 -1.45 -45.35 -1.29
C THR A 28 -2.81 -44.63 -1.32
N GLY A 29 -3.80 -45.10 -0.57
CA GLY A 29 -5.10 -44.45 -0.49
C GLY A 29 -5.08 -43.19 0.39
N ALA A 30 -6.04 -42.33 0.18
CA ALA A 30 -6.15 -41.07 0.95
C ALA A 30 -6.54 -41.33 2.42
N VAL A 31 -6.10 -40.45 3.30
CA VAL A 31 -6.58 -40.38 4.69
C VAL A 31 -7.76 -39.42 4.76
N THR A 32 -8.93 -39.92 5.11
CA THR A 32 -10.11 -39.09 5.34
C THR A 32 -10.20 -38.73 6.82
N LEU A 33 -10.09 -37.44 7.12
CA LEU A 33 -10.18 -36.90 8.48
C LEU A 33 -11.57 -36.26 8.69
N SER A 34 -12.50 -37.06 9.20
CA SER A 34 -13.89 -36.65 9.40
C SER A 34 -14.09 -35.91 10.72
N THR A 35 -13.44 -36.33 11.81
CA THR A 35 -13.49 -35.68 13.14
C THR A 35 -12.23 -35.94 13.94
N GLY A 36 -11.96 -35.11 14.97
CA GLY A 36 -10.85 -35.28 15.91
C GLY A 36 -9.48 -34.91 15.34
N THR A 37 -8.43 -35.45 15.93
CA THR A 37 -7.03 -35.15 15.61
C THR A 37 -6.34 -36.37 14.98
N LEU A 38 -5.59 -36.15 13.92
CA LEU A 38 -4.68 -37.09 13.32
C LEU A 38 -3.24 -36.73 13.70
N ILE A 39 -2.50 -37.69 14.25
CA ILE A 39 -1.10 -37.50 14.66
C ILE A 39 -0.23 -38.46 13.84
N ALA A 40 0.67 -37.91 13.03
CA ALA A 40 1.71 -38.63 12.34
C ALA A 40 2.95 -38.71 13.25
N ALA A 41 3.31 -39.93 13.69
CA ALA A 41 4.40 -40.13 14.65
C ALA A 41 5.58 -40.95 14.06
N ALA A 42 5.64 -41.12 12.74
CA ALA A 42 6.77 -41.66 12.00
C ALA A 42 6.78 -41.11 10.57
N ASN A 43 7.95 -41.07 9.93
CA ASN A 43 8.17 -40.40 8.64
C ASN A 43 7.24 -40.90 7.51
N ASN A 44 6.90 -42.20 7.48
CA ASN A 44 5.99 -42.76 6.49
C ASN A 44 4.64 -43.16 7.11
N SER A 45 4.29 -42.65 8.29
CA SER A 45 3.07 -43.08 8.98
C SER A 45 1.77 -42.79 8.21
N LEU A 46 1.81 -41.82 7.29
CA LEU A 46 0.69 -41.47 6.41
C LEU A 46 0.82 -42.01 4.98
N GLY A 47 1.68 -43.01 4.76
CA GLY A 47 1.94 -43.57 3.45
C GLY A 47 3.02 -42.82 2.66
N SER A 48 3.28 -43.27 1.43
CA SER A 48 4.38 -42.77 0.58
C SER A 48 4.08 -41.42 -0.10
N SER A 49 2.81 -41.04 -0.21
CA SER A 49 2.37 -39.77 -0.80
C SER A 49 1.13 -39.28 -0.05
N PRO A 50 1.30 -38.75 1.16
CA PRO A 50 0.18 -38.42 2.02
C PRO A 50 -0.83 -37.45 1.37
N SER A 51 -2.07 -37.93 1.20
CA SER A 51 -3.21 -37.13 0.78
C SER A 51 -4.26 -37.16 1.89
N ILE A 52 -4.63 -36.01 2.41
CA ILE A 52 -5.59 -35.89 3.51
C ILE A 52 -6.84 -35.16 2.99
N ASN A 53 -7.98 -35.86 3.07
CA ASN A 53 -9.28 -35.25 2.82
C ASN A 53 -9.90 -34.79 4.14
N SER A 54 -9.99 -33.51 4.38
CA SER A 54 -10.59 -32.93 5.57
C SER A 54 -11.95 -32.30 5.25
N SER A 55 -12.93 -32.47 6.14
CA SER A 55 -14.29 -31.98 5.89
C SER A 55 -14.65 -30.68 6.64
N ALA A 56 -13.82 -30.17 7.49
CA ALA A 56 -13.90 -28.86 8.18
C ALA A 56 -12.83 -28.82 9.27
N SER A 57 -12.14 -27.75 9.44
CA SER A 57 -11.17 -27.39 10.51
C SER A 57 -10.75 -28.53 11.46
N LYS A 58 -10.29 -29.65 10.91
CA LYS A 58 -9.80 -30.80 11.66
C LYS A 58 -8.32 -30.61 11.94
N VAL A 59 -7.82 -31.30 12.95
CA VAL A 59 -6.45 -31.10 13.44
C VAL A 59 -5.50 -32.14 12.85
N LEU A 60 -4.40 -31.66 12.26
CA LEU A 60 -3.24 -32.44 11.89
C LEU A 60 -2.06 -32.06 12.78
N GLN A 61 -1.37 -33.03 13.33
CA GLN A 61 -0.12 -32.89 14.09
C GLN A 61 0.93 -33.86 13.57
N LEU A 62 2.18 -33.43 13.56
CA LEU A 62 3.32 -34.30 13.43
C LEU A 62 4.04 -34.37 14.79
N SER A 63 4.48 -35.54 15.20
CA SER A 63 5.37 -35.65 16.36
C SER A 63 6.73 -35.04 16.04
N GLU A 64 7.44 -34.59 17.04
CA GLU A 64 8.78 -34.01 16.91
C GLU A 64 9.71 -34.93 16.09
N GLY A 65 10.46 -34.36 15.15
CA GLY A 65 11.40 -35.05 14.28
C GLY A 65 10.79 -35.83 13.11
N VAL A 66 9.46 -35.84 12.98
CA VAL A 66 8.78 -36.52 11.86
C VAL A 66 8.89 -35.68 10.59
N THR A 67 9.35 -36.29 9.51
CA THR A 67 9.42 -35.72 8.16
C THR A 67 8.62 -36.58 7.19
N LEU A 68 7.60 -36.02 6.55
CA LEU A 68 6.79 -36.72 5.55
C LEU A 68 7.44 -36.60 4.15
N PRO A 69 7.19 -37.53 3.22
CA PRO A 69 7.66 -37.42 1.84
C PRO A 69 7.08 -36.17 1.13
N SER A 70 5.81 -35.93 1.32
CA SER A 70 5.06 -34.76 0.83
C SER A 70 3.77 -34.63 1.64
N LEU A 71 2.97 -33.60 1.40
CA LEU A 71 1.65 -33.45 2.02
C LEU A 71 0.67 -32.75 1.09
N ALA A 72 -0.44 -33.38 0.76
CA ALA A 72 -1.55 -32.76 0.06
C ALA A 72 -2.81 -32.78 0.94
N VAL A 73 -3.40 -31.63 1.21
CA VAL A 73 -4.62 -31.51 2.02
C VAL A 73 -5.73 -30.91 1.17
N THR A 74 -6.84 -31.65 1.05
CA THR A 74 -8.11 -31.16 0.50
C THR A 74 -9.09 -30.92 1.64
N GLY A 75 -9.73 -29.75 1.63
CA GLY A 75 -10.61 -29.31 2.71
C GLY A 75 -9.89 -28.56 3.82
N ALA A 76 -10.68 -27.86 4.64
CA ALA A 76 -10.16 -26.99 5.69
C ALA A 76 -9.44 -27.78 6.78
N ILE A 77 -8.30 -27.29 7.25
CA ILE A 77 -7.41 -27.99 8.19
C ILE A 77 -6.85 -27.02 9.24
N SER A 78 -6.60 -27.52 10.45
CA SER A 78 -5.80 -26.88 11.49
C SER A 78 -4.47 -27.61 11.67
N LEU A 79 -3.36 -26.90 11.53
CA LEU A 79 -2.01 -27.39 11.73
C LEU A 79 -1.53 -26.96 13.11
N GLU A 80 -1.35 -27.93 14.02
CA GLU A 80 -1.09 -27.64 15.44
C GLU A 80 0.32 -28.04 15.90
N SER A 81 1.20 -28.33 14.95
CA SER A 81 2.61 -28.64 15.17
C SER A 81 3.42 -28.25 13.95
N ASP A 82 4.73 -28.35 14.04
CA ASP A 82 5.60 -28.24 12.87
C ASP A 82 5.23 -29.28 11.82
N ILE A 83 5.22 -28.89 10.56
CA ILE A 83 4.96 -29.76 9.41
C ILE A 83 6.20 -29.76 8.52
N THR A 84 6.96 -30.84 8.57
CA THR A 84 8.16 -30.99 7.75
C THR A 84 7.95 -32.04 6.68
N THR A 85 8.32 -31.72 5.44
CA THR A 85 8.29 -32.67 4.31
C THR A 85 9.57 -32.57 3.48
N THR A 86 9.95 -33.63 2.83
CA THR A 86 11.02 -33.60 1.81
C THR A 86 10.52 -33.03 0.48
N GLY A 87 9.27 -33.29 0.12
CA GLY A 87 8.59 -32.78 -1.07
C GLY A 87 7.59 -31.67 -0.74
N ALA A 88 6.75 -31.35 -1.71
CA ALA A 88 5.82 -30.24 -1.63
C ALA A 88 4.73 -30.41 -0.56
N GLN A 89 4.25 -29.27 -0.08
CA GLN A 89 3.05 -29.14 0.75
C GLN A 89 1.98 -28.37 -0.02
N SER A 90 0.76 -28.88 -0.10
CA SER A 90 -0.36 -28.19 -0.74
C SER A 90 -1.63 -28.25 0.12
N TYR A 91 -2.26 -27.10 0.28
CA TYR A 91 -3.48 -26.87 1.06
C TYR A 91 -4.52 -26.21 0.16
N SER A 92 -5.55 -26.97 -0.25
CA SER A 92 -6.52 -26.48 -1.26
C SER A 92 -7.69 -25.69 -0.68
N ALA A 93 -7.84 -25.64 0.63
CA ALA A 93 -8.89 -24.90 1.32
C ALA A 93 -8.34 -24.14 2.52
N ALA A 94 -9.20 -23.42 3.22
CA ALA A 94 -8.82 -22.59 4.35
C ALA A 94 -7.95 -23.33 5.39
N THR A 95 -6.80 -22.76 5.71
CA THR A 95 -5.81 -23.34 6.61
C THR A 95 -5.66 -22.47 7.85
N VAL A 96 -5.73 -23.12 9.00
CA VAL A 96 -5.47 -22.50 10.30
C VAL A 96 -4.12 -23.04 10.82
N ILE A 97 -3.28 -22.16 11.37
CA ILE A 97 -1.97 -22.54 11.87
C ILE A 97 -1.86 -22.17 13.35
N GLY A 98 -1.67 -23.18 14.21
CA GLY A 98 -1.37 -23.01 15.63
C GLY A 98 -2.54 -22.61 16.52
N ALA A 99 -3.79 -22.93 16.19
CA ALA A 99 -4.96 -22.50 16.97
C ALA A 99 -4.92 -22.95 18.43
N SER A 100 -4.39 -24.14 18.72
CA SER A 100 -4.30 -24.72 20.07
C SER A 100 -2.88 -25.14 20.47
N SER A 101 -1.88 -24.90 19.61
CA SER A 101 -0.50 -25.38 19.89
C SER A 101 0.15 -24.64 21.07
N GLY A 102 -0.21 -23.40 21.31
CA GLY A 102 0.45 -22.56 22.31
C GLY A 102 1.92 -22.20 21.98
N SER A 103 2.48 -22.74 20.91
CA SER A 103 3.87 -22.60 20.47
C SER A 103 3.93 -22.13 19.02
N ALA A 104 5.06 -21.55 18.62
CA ALA A 104 5.33 -21.21 17.21
C ALA A 104 5.24 -22.47 16.34
N VAL A 105 4.82 -22.29 15.08
CA VAL A 105 4.67 -23.39 14.11
C VAL A 105 5.54 -23.13 12.89
N THR A 106 6.28 -24.17 12.48
CA THR A 106 7.11 -24.15 11.28
C THR A 106 6.55 -25.08 10.21
N LEU A 107 6.38 -24.55 9.00
CA LEU A 107 6.11 -25.37 7.82
C LEU A 107 7.39 -25.40 6.99
N ALA A 108 7.96 -26.59 6.77
CA ALA A 108 9.24 -26.73 6.10
C ALA A 108 9.22 -27.78 4.98
N THR A 109 9.92 -27.47 3.88
CA THR A 109 10.20 -28.45 2.81
C THR A 109 11.69 -28.47 2.48
N THR A 110 12.12 -29.46 1.72
CA THR A 110 13.47 -29.50 1.17
C THR A 110 13.43 -29.05 -0.29
N ASN A 111 13.60 -27.74 -0.51
CA ASN A 111 13.62 -27.13 -1.85
C ASN A 111 12.37 -27.44 -2.71
N SER A 112 11.23 -27.58 -2.07
CA SER A 112 9.95 -27.90 -2.71
C SER A 112 8.89 -26.87 -2.31
N ASP A 113 7.86 -26.75 -3.13
CA ASP A 113 6.84 -25.70 -2.98
C ASP A 113 5.96 -25.91 -1.73
N ILE A 114 5.52 -24.79 -1.15
CA ILE A 114 4.43 -24.72 -0.17
C ILE A 114 3.32 -23.84 -0.76
N THR A 115 2.14 -24.43 -0.99
CA THR A 115 1.04 -23.75 -1.65
C THR A 115 -0.23 -23.74 -0.80
N PHE A 116 -0.77 -22.57 -0.54
CA PHE A 116 -2.10 -22.36 0.03
C PHE A 116 -3.00 -21.77 -1.06
N SER A 117 -4.03 -22.51 -1.47
CA SER A 117 -4.94 -22.05 -2.51
C SER A 117 -6.07 -21.14 -1.99
N ASP A 118 -6.32 -21.15 -0.68
CA ASP A 118 -7.37 -20.39 -0.01
C ASP A 118 -6.78 -19.62 1.20
N ASN A 119 -7.62 -19.03 2.02
CA ASN A 119 -7.25 -18.21 3.15
C ASN A 119 -6.39 -18.93 4.19
N VAL A 120 -5.42 -18.22 4.74
CA VAL A 120 -4.56 -18.69 5.84
C VAL A 120 -4.76 -17.80 7.06
N ASN A 121 -5.08 -18.42 8.20
CA ASN A 121 -5.19 -17.74 9.48
C ASN A 121 -4.13 -18.26 10.46
N ILE A 122 -3.23 -17.40 10.93
CA ILE A 122 -2.21 -17.76 11.90
C ILE A 122 -2.60 -17.36 13.32
N TYR A 123 -2.44 -18.28 14.27
CA TYR A 123 -2.72 -18.07 15.70
C TYR A 123 -1.44 -18.00 16.53
N GLN A 124 -0.33 -18.41 15.98
CA GLN A 124 1.00 -18.40 16.60
C GLN A 124 2.03 -17.79 15.64
N ASN A 125 3.18 -17.37 16.16
CA ASN A 125 4.31 -17.02 15.31
C ASN A 125 4.56 -18.17 14.34
N THR A 126 4.61 -17.86 13.06
CA THR A 126 4.68 -18.88 12.00
C THR A 126 5.93 -18.65 11.14
N SER A 127 6.64 -19.72 10.88
CA SER A 127 7.76 -19.75 9.94
C SER A 127 7.44 -20.70 8.78
N ILE A 128 7.61 -20.23 7.55
CA ILE A 128 7.46 -21.02 6.33
C ILE A 128 8.80 -21.04 5.62
N ASN A 129 9.38 -22.21 5.42
CA ASN A 129 10.74 -22.35 4.91
C ASN A 129 10.82 -23.46 3.86
N THR A 130 11.15 -23.12 2.62
CA THR A 130 11.34 -24.11 1.55
C THR A 130 12.79 -24.54 1.36
N GLY A 131 13.70 -24.14 2.27
CA GLY A 131 15.12 -24.40 2.14
C GLY A 131 15.87 -23.33 1.35
N SER A 132 17.09 -23.64 0.91
CA SER A 132 17.93 -22.69 0.15
C SER A 132 17.77 -22.79 -1.37
N GLY A 133 17.07 -23.81 -1.86
CA GLY A 133 16.82 -24.06 -3.29
C GLY A 133 15.60 -23.30 -3.82
N ALA A 134 15.08 -23.75 -4.96
CA ALA A 134 14.05 -23.06 -5.75
C ALA A 134 12.60 -23.42 -5.36
N GLY A 135 12.33 -23.84 -4.13
CA GLY A 135 10.97 -24.08 -3.65
C GLY A 135 10.19 -22.77 -3.48
N ASN A 136 9.03 -22.66 -4.08
CA ASN A 136 8.20 -21.47 -4.03
C ASN A 136 7.24 -21.49 -2.83
N VAL A 137 6.80 -20.30 -2.39
CA VAL A 137 5.70 -20.16 -1.42
C VAL A 137 4.58 -19.34 -2.05
N THR A 138 3.38 -19.90 -2.08
CA THR A 138 2.22 -19.24 -2.68
C THR A 138 1.05 -19.17 -1.70
N PHE A 139 0.51 -17.95 -1.52
CA PHE A 139 -0.74 -17.68 -0.82
C PHE A 139 -1.77 -17.21 -1.85
N GLY A 140 -2.73 -18.08 -2.20
CA GLY A 140 -3.80 -17.80 -3.16
C GLY A 140 -4.92 -16.94 -2.58
N GLY A 141 -5.24 -17.13 -1.29
CA GLY A 141 -6.25 -16.39 -0.56
C GLY A 141 -5.68 -15.29 0.34
N THR A 142 -6.49 -14.79 1.26
CA THR A 142 -6.05 -13.80 2.26
C THR A 142 -5.18 -14.46 3.33
N LEU A 143 -4.21 -13.71 3.80
CA LEU A 143 -3.40 -14.08 4.94
C LEU A 143 -3.75 -13.17 6.11
N GLY A 144 -4.14 -13.74 7.23
CA GLY A 144 -4.52 -12.99 8.43
C GLY A 144 -4.05 -13.65 9.71
N SER A 145 -4.19 -12.94 10.84
CA SER A 145 -4.12 -13.53 12.16
C SER A 145 -5.47 -13.39 12.86
N VAL A 146 -5.72 -14.17 13.91
CA VAL A 146 -7.06 -14.27 14.51
C VAL A 146 -7.18 -13.45 15.80
N SER A 147 -8.37 -12.90 16.04
CA SER A 147 -8.69 -12.00 17.15
C SER A 147 -8.51 -12.60 18.54
N GLY A 148 -8.06 -11.79 19.49
CA GLY A 148 -8.09 -12.08 20.93
C GLY A 148 -6.77 -12.51 21.55
N GLY A 149 -5.64 -12.38 20.86
CA GLY A 149 -4.33 -12.79 21.35
C GLY A 149 -3.21 -11.76 21.14
N THR A 150 -1.99 -12.15 21.44
CA THR A 150 -0.76 -11.39 21.20
C THR A 150 -0.48 -11.27 19.69
N ALA A 151 0.10 -10.15 19.26
CA ALA A 151 0.56 -9.94 17.88
C ALA A 151 1.47 -11.08 17.37
N ARG A 152 1.30 -11.53 16.14
CA ARG A 152 1.99 -12.68 15.56
C ARG A 152 2.95 -12.25 14.46
N ASN A 153 4.13 -12.86 14.46
CA ASN A 153 5.11 -12.66 13.40
C ASN A 153 4.95 -13.74 12.33
N LEU A 154 5.07 -13.35 11.06
CA LEU A 154 5.20 -14.26 9.94
C LEU A 154 6.57 -14.11 9.29
N ILE A 155 7.28 -15.23 9.19
CA ILE A 155 8.53 -15.32 8.45
C ILE A 155 8.32 -16.27 7.27
N VAL A 156 8.56 -15.79 6.06
CA VAL A 156 8.54 -16.61 4.83
C VAL A 156 9.93 -16.60 4.21
N ASN A 157 10.52 -17.76 4.08
CA ASN A 157 11.83 -17.93 3.46
C ASN A 157 11.72 -18.96 2.31
N ALA A 158 11.74 -18.47 1.09
CA ALA A 158 11.72 -19.29 -0.12
C ALA A 158 13.14 -19.53 -0.71
N GLY A 159 14.20 -19.11 -0.03
CA GLY A 159 15.56 -19.28 -0.54
C GLY A 159 15.76 -18.66 -1.93
N ALA A 160 16.04 -19.50 -2.92
CA ALA A 160 16.13 -19.11 -4.34
C ALA A 160 14.77 -19.20 -5.07
N GLY A 161 13.70 -19.61 -4.41
CA GLY A 161 12.34 -19.65 -4.96
C GLY A 161 11.63 -18.31 -4.82
N ASP A 162 10.44 -18.23 -5.40
CA ASP A 162 9.61 -17.03 -5.42
C ASP A 162 8.56 -17.08 -4.31
N VAL A 163 8.12 -15.90 -3.86
CA VAL A 163 7.00 -15.75 -2.92
C VAL A 163 5.89 -14.95 -3.57
N THR A 164 4.68 -15.51 -3.56
CA THR A 164 3.49 -14.88 -4.15
C THR A 164 2.37 -14.74 -3.13
N PHE A 165 1.85 -13.52 -2.98
CA PHE A 165 0.63 -13.22 -2.25
C PHE A 165 -0.42 -12.70 -3.23
N SER A 166 -1.47 -13.48 -3.50
CA SER A 166 -2.56 -13.10 -4.40
C SER A 166 -3.68 -12.33 -3.69
N GLY A 167 -3.92 -12.64 -2.43
CA GLY A 167 -4.89 -11.95 -1.57
C GLY A 167 -4.25 -10.86 -0.70
N ASN A 168 -5.07 -10.23 0.13
CA ASN A 168 -4.61 -9.24 1.10
C ASN A 168 -3.80 -9.91 2.22
N ILE A 169 -2.77 -9.22 2.69
CA ILE A 169 -2.10 -9.52 3.96
C ILE A 169 -2.66 -8.53 4.97
N LYS A 170 -3.42 -9.06 5.95
CA LYS A 170 -4.11 -8.23 6.93
C LYS A 170 -3.42 -8.33 8.28
N GLY A 171 -2.91 -7.20 8.76
CA GLY A 171 -2.70 -6.98 10.18
C GLY A 171 -4.01 -6.57 10.84
N GLY A 172 -4.12 -6.63 12.15
CA GLY A 172 -5.35 -6.34 12.89
C GLY A 172 -5.83 -4.90 12.88
N SER A 173 -5.24 -4.02 12.11
CA SER A 173 -5.72 -2.66 11.94
C SER A 173 -6.74 -2.59 10.83
N ALA A 174 -8.02 -2.62 11.21
CA ALA A 174 -9.10 -2.26 10.29
C ALA A 174 -8.83 -0.88 9.67
N VAL A 175 -8.95 -0.77 8.33
CA VAL A 175 -8.75 0.51 7.64
C VAL A 175 -9.84 1.49 8.08
N THR A 176 -9.46 2.43 8.93
CA THR A 176 -10.34 3.50 9.38
C THR A 176 -10.24 4.68 8.43
N SER A 177 -11.31 4.97 7.71
CA SER A 177 -11.42 6.19 6.91
C SER A 177 -12.33 7.16 7.65
N THR A 178 -11.80 8.32 8.01
CA THR A 178 -12.56 9.35 8.73
C THR A 178 -12.99 10.45 7.76
N TYR A 179 -14.26 10.79 7.77
CA TYR A 179 -14.88 11.81 6.96
C TYR A 179 -15.57 12.84 7.85
N LEU A 180 -15.56 14.11 7.47
CA LEU A 180 -16.20 15.19 8.24
C LEU A 180 -15.76 15.29 9.71
N THR A 181 -14.48 15.09 10.00
CA THR A 181 -13.90 15.42 11.31
C THR A 181 -13.99 16.89 11.58
N SER A 182 -14.61 17.39 12.56
CA SER A 182 -14.77 18.82 12.90
C SER A 182 -15.60 19.69 11.93
N SER A 183 -15.90 19.24 10.72
CA SER A 183 -16.85 19.89 9.81
C SER A 183 -18.24 19.25 9.95
N THR A 184 -19.28 19.98 9.56
CA THR A 184 -20.66 19.49 9.56
C THR A 184 -21.25 19.53 8.16
N HIS A 185 -22.12 18.57 7.85
CA HIS A 185 -22.93 18.54 6.64
C HIS A 185 -24.41 18.49 7.03
N THR A 186 -25.24 19.36 6.45
CA THR A 186 -26.67 19.38 6.71
C THR A 186 -27.42 18.73 5.57
N THR A 187 -28.14 17.67 5.86
CA THR A 187 -29.00 16.94 4.94
C THR A 187 -30.43 17.50 5.01
N ALA A 188 -31.22 17.32 3.94
CA ALA A 188 -32.60 17.78 3.87
C ALA A 188 -33.58 16.61 3.92
N GLN A 189 -34.76 16.81 4.52
CA GLN A 189 -35.80 15.78 4.65
C GLN A 189 -36.30 15.23 3.31
N ASN A 190 -36.25 16.03 2.25
CA ASN A 190 -36.59 15.61 0.89
C ASN A 190 -35.42 14.87 0.18
N GLY A 191 -34.33 14.58 0.88
CA GLY A 191 -33.14 13.91 0.33
C GLY A 191 -32.39 14.72 -0.71
N SER A 192 -32.57 16.04 -0.80
CA SER A 192 -31.96 16.87 -1.85
C SER A 192 -30.47 17.17 -1.62
N ASN A 193 -29.95 16.97 -0.43
CA ASN A 193 -28.56 17.23 -0.09
C ASN A 193 -27.93 16.06 0.72
N PRO A 194 -27.77 14.85 0.15
CA PRO A 194 -27.13 13.73 0.83
C PRO A 194 -25.61 13.94 0.90
N TYR A 195 -24.96 13.46 1.95
CA TYR A 195 -23.51 13.28 1.97
C TYR A 195 -23.15 11.97 1.26
N THR A 196 -22.30 12.05 0.24
CA THR A 196 -21.99 10.92 -0.64
C THR A 196 -20.53 10.53 -0.54
N ILE A 197 -20.24 9.24 -0.36
CA ILE A 197 -18.91 8.66 -0.29
C ILE A 197 -18.82 7.54 -1.32
N SER A 198 -17.85 7.60 -2.22
CA SER A 198 -17.57 6.49 -3.14
C SER A 198 -16.56 5.54 -2.49
N LYS A 199 -17.05 4.42 -1.96
CA LYS A 199 -16.23 3.40 -1.30
C LYS A 199 -16.90 2.03 -1.39
N ASP A 200 -16.10 1.00 -1.66
CA ASP A 200 -16.50 -0.40 -1.49
C ASP A 200 -16.31 -0.78 -0.01
N LEU A 201 -17.36 -1.27 0.62
CA LEU A 201 -17.34 -1.66 2.03
C LEU A 201 -16.90 -3.12 2.24
N GLY A 202 -16.83 -3.93 1.19
CA GLY A 202 -16.51 -5.35 1.33
C GLY A 202 -17.58 -6.15 2.10
N SER A 203 -17.17 -7.28 2.70
CA SER A 203 -18.05 -8.18 3.46
C SER A 203 -18.20 -7.78 4.93
N ASP A 204 -17.26 -7.01 5.46
CA ASP A 204 -17.18 -6.69 6.87
C ASP A 204 -16.79 -5.23 7.06
N TRP A 205 -17.62 -4.48 7.79
CA TRP A 205 -17.40 -3.05 7.97
C TRP A 205 -18.11 -2.50 9.20
N THR A 206 -17.63 -1.38 9.68
CA THR A 206 -18.28 -0.55 10.69
C THR A 206 -18.48 0.86 10.14
N TYR A 207 -19.66 1.40 10.33
CA TYR A 207 -20.00 2.79 10.09
C TYR A 207 -20.35 3.44 11.42
N GLU A 208 -19.81 4.62 11.68
CA GLU A 208 -20.16 5.43 12.84
C GLU A 208 -20.25 6.90 12.43
N ALA A 209 -21.29 7.59 12.87
CA ALA A 209 -21.43 9.02 12.69
C ALA A 209 -22.28 9.66 13.78
N LYS A 210 -22.11 10.97 13.97
CA LYS A 210 -22.94 11.77 14.87
C LYS A 210 -23.97 12.55 14.09
N TYR A 211 -25.20 12.49 14.57
CA TYR A 211 -26.37 13.17 14.03
C TYR A 211 -26.97 14.11 15.03
N ASN A 212 -27.36 15.29 14.55
CA ASN A 212 -28.22 16.23 15.26
C ASN A 212 -29.42 16.51 14.37
N SER A 213 -30.58 15.98 14.72
CA SER A 213 -31.82 16.15 13.99
C SER A 213 -32.69 17.24 14.58
N SER A 214 -33.24 18.11 13.74
CA SER A 214 -34.20 19.14 14.15
C SER A 214 -35.61 18.61 14.40
N GLY A 215 -35.88 17.34 14.08
CA GLY A 215 -37.14 16.65 14.34
C GLY A 215 -37.22 15.29 13.65
N TRP A 216 -37.72 14.31 14.36
CA TRP A 216 -37.97 12.95 13.87
C TRP A 216 -39.47 12.79 13.48
N SER A 217 -40.04 13.78 12.82
CA SER A 217 -41.48 13.74 12.45
C SER A 217 -41.64 13.42 10.97
N GLY A 218 -42.48 12.45 10.65
CA GLY A 218 -42.88 12.13 9.28
C GLY A 218 -42.36 10.80 8.75
N ASN A 219 -42.36 10.62 7.45
CA ASN A 219 -42.02 9.38 6.73
C ASN A 219 -40.60 8.85 7.02
N LEU A 220 -40.35 7.61 6.66
CA LEU A 220 -39.10 6.86 6.83
C LEU A 220 -37.83 7.73 6.61
N ASN A 221 -37.08 7.99 7.69
CA ASN A 221 -35.86 8.79 7.64
C ASN A 221 -34.65 7.88 7.41
N THR A 222 -34.02 7.94 6.26
CA THR A 222 -32.82 7.15 5.96
C THR A 222 -31.59 7.83 6.53
N ILE A 223 -30.89 7.14 7.41
CA ILE A 223 -29.64 7.59 8.03
C ILE A 223 -28.46 7.24 7.13
N PHE A 224 -28.42 6.01 6.61
CA PHE A 224 -27.34 5.47 5.84
C PHE A 224 -27.87 4.51 4.78
N SER A 225 -27.32 4.59 3.57
CA SER A 225 -27.57 3.59 2.53
C SER A 225 -26.30 3.25 1.77
N TYR A 226 -26.11 1.97 1.50
CA TYR A 226 -25.02 1.45 0.68
C TYR A 226 -25.59 0.54 -0.39
N GLY A 227 -25.50 0.98 -1.63
CA GLY A 227 -26.11 0.31 -2.77
C GLY A 227 -27.63 0.43 -2.85
N HIS A 228 -28.21 -0.17 -3.89
CA HIS A 228 -29.66 -0.18 -4.09
C HIS A 228 -30.35 -1.12 -3.09
N TYR A 229 -31.59 -0.81 -2.66
CA TYR A 229 -32.33 -1.57 -1.65
C TYR A 229 -32.52 -3.07 -1.97
N THR A 230 -32.38 -3.48 -3.23
CA THR A 230 -32.49 -4.89 -3.64
C THR A 230 -31.16 -5.66 -3.48
N LYS A 231 -30.02 -4.96 -3.33
CA LYS A 231 -28.69 -5.55 -3.21
C LYS A 231 -27.77 -4.80 -2.24
N GLY A 232 -28.33 -4.00 -1.33
CA GLY A 232 -27.56 -3.15 -0.43
C GLY A 232 -28.09 -3.15 1.00
N ILE A 233 -27.56 -2.28 1.84
CA ILE A 233 -27.99 -2.04 3.21
C ILE A 233 -28.63 -0.67 3.33
N LEU A 234 -29.67 -0.58 4.11
CA LEU A 234 -30.43 0.61 4.40
C LEU A 234 -30.69 0.71 5.89
N ILE A 235 -30.28 1.80 6.54
CA ILE A 235 -30.53 2.06 7.93
C ILE A 235 -31.51 3.20 8.03
N ARG A 236 -32.62 2.99 8.72
CA ARG A 236 -33.73 3.93 8.82
C ARG A 236 -34.18 4.13 10.27
N SER A 237 -34.72 5.30 10.53
CA SER A 237 -35.56 5.57 11.69
C SER A 237 -37.04 5.52 11.27
N PRO A 238 -37.89 4.70 11.84
CA PRO A 238 -39.32 4.65 11.51
C PRO A 238 -40.13 5.82 12.09
N ASN A 239 -41.35 6.02 11.56
CA ASN A 239 -42.26 7.13 11.86
C ASN A 239 -42.76 7.23 13.31
N ARG A 240 -42.47 6.30 14.16
CA ARG A 240 -42.95 6.28 15.54
C ARG A 240 -41.79 5.99 16.48
N GLY A 241 -41.16 7.06 16.88
CA GLY A 241 -40.17 7.18 17.94
C GLY A 241 -39.57 5.85 18.41
N ASP A 242 -38.30 5.67 18.49
CA ASP A 242 -37.55 4.71 19.28
C ASP A 242 -36.93 3.49 18.57
N SER A 243 -37.04 3.32 17.25
CA SER A 243 -36.43 2.14 16.63
C SER A 243 -35.59 2.49 15.41
N PHE A 244 -34.37 1.98 15.38
CA PHE A 244 -33.57 1.91 14.16
C PHE A 244 -33.71 0.53 13.56
N TYR A 245 -33.86 0.42 12.23
CA TYR A 245 -33.85 -0.87 11.59
C TYR A 245 -32.90 -0.91 10.38
N VAL A 246 -32.32 -2.07 10.20
CA VAL A 246 -31.46 -2.37 9.05
C VAL A 246 -32.24 -3.27 8.10
N ARG A 247 -32.33 -2.86 6.83
CA ARG A 247 -32.98 -3.64 5.80
C ARG A 247 -31.95 -4.09 4.77
N GLY A 248 -31.90 -5.38 4.51
CA GLY A 248 -31.08 -6.00 3.47
C GLY A 248 -31.89 -6.51 2.29
N GLN A 249 -31.27 -7.21 1.38
CA GLN A 249 -31.80 -7.72 0.12
C GLN A 249 -33.01 -8.64 0.30
N ASN A 250 -33.96 -8.58 -0.67
CA ASN A 250 -35.15 -9.44 -0.80
C ASN A 250 -36.08 -9.49 0.42
N GLN A 251 -36.88 -8.45 0.54
CA GLN A 251 -38.10 -8.41 1.36
C GLN A 251 -38.15 -9.46 2.49
N GLY A 252 -37.47 -9.19 3.61
CA GLY A 252 -37.61 -9.98 4.83
C GLY A 252 -36.34 -10.68 5.35
N ALA A 253 -35.17 -10.50 4.74
CA ALA A 253 -33.98 -11.25 5.15
C ALA A 253 -33.19 -10.62 6.31
N LEU A 254 -33.31 -9.31 6.57
CA LEU A 254 -32.52 -8.60 7.59
C LEU A 254 -33.33 -7.44 8.19
N ASP A 255 -34.55 -7.68 8.67
CA ASP A 255 -35.24 -6.67 9.46
C ASP A 255 -34.76 -6.81 10.92
N LEU A 256 -33.75 -6.04 11.28
CA LEU A 256 -33.28 -5.92 12.67
C LEU A 256 -33.99 -4.71 13.28
N PHE A 257 -34.87 -4.96 14.23
CA PHE A 257 -35.53 -3.92 15.01
C PHE A 257 -34.75 -3.69 16.31
N GLY A 258 -34.23 -2.49 16.49
CA GLY A 258 -33.62 -2.06 17.74
C GLY A 258 -34.48 -1.00 18.41
N GLN A 259 -34.73 -1.11 19.70
CA GLN A 259 -35.36 -0.06 20.49
C GLN A 259 -34.28 0.80 21.15
N GLY A 260 -34.20 2.06 20.76
CA GLY A 260 -33.40 3.06 21.43
C GLY A 260 -34.25 4.29 21.66
N SER A 261 -34.18 4.90 22.84
CA SER A 261 -34.97 6.09 23.17
C SER A 261 -34.61 7.24 22.20
N ASN A 262 -35.66 7.86 21.62
CA ASN A 262 -35.48 9.09 20.84
C ASN A 262 -34.95 10.19 21.78
N GLY A 263 -33.76 10.67 21.51
CA GLY A 263 -33.27 11.87 22.16
C GLY A 263 -34.13 13.08 21.80
N THR A 264 -34.15 14.07 22.65
CA THR A 264 -34.76 15.36 22.37
C THR A 264 -34.19 15.95 21.09
N ALA A 265 -35.06 16.49 20.21
CA ALA A 265 -34.61 17.22 19.02
C ALA A 265 -33.55 18.27 19.37
N GLY A 266 -32.48 18.34 18.59
CA GLY A 266 -31.37 19.26 18.83
C GLY A 266 -30.18 18.65 19.58
N ASN A 267 -30.26 17.42 20.09
CA ASN A 267 -29.13 16.75 20.72
C ASN A 267 -28.34 15.87 19.72
N TRP A 268 -27.03 15.85 19.90
CA TRP A 268 -26.15 14.97 19.14
C TRP A 268 -26.31 13.52 19.60
N ARG A 269 -26.49 12.62 18.65
CA ARG A 269 -26.55 11.17 18.88
C ARG A 269 -25.48 10.48 18.04
N THR A 270 -24.83 9.49 18.58
CA THR A 270 -23.89 8.63 17.83
C THR A 270 -24.62 7.39 17.36
N VAL A 271 -24.65 7.15 16.06
CA VAL A 271 -25.14 5.90 15.47
C VAL A 271 -23.96 5.12 14.92
N LYS A 272 -23.77 3.91 15.41
CA LYS A 272 -22.76 2.96 14.96
C LYS A 272 -23.44 1.72 14.41
N VAL A 273 -23.00 1.27 13.24
CA VAL A 273 -23.45 0.04 12.61
C VAL A 273 -22.25 -0.84 12.34
N THR A 274 -22.29 -2.05 12.81
CA THR A 274 -21.31 -3.08 12.46
C THR A 274 -21.97 -4.11 11.56
N TYR A 275 -21.29 -4.51 10.51
CA TYR A 275 -21.70 -5.60 9.63
C TYR A 275 -20.55 -6.59 9.52
N ASN A 276 -20.81 -7.83 9.87
CA ASN A 276 -19.80 -8.87 9.89
C ASN A 276 -20.46 -10.21 9.57
N ASN A 277 -19.90 -10.92 8.57
CA ASN A 277 -20.35 -12.26 8.17
C ASN A 277 -21.89 -12.38 8.10
N ASN A 278 -22.54 -11.44 7.39
CA ASN A 278 -23.99 -11.32 7.24
C ASN A 278 -24.75 -10.97 8.54
N ILE A 279 -24.06 -10.55 9.59
CA ILE A 279 -24.69 -10.09 10.84
C ILE A 279 -24.52 -8.57 10.95
N ALA A 280 -25.64 -7.84 10.99
CA ALA A 280 -25.64 -6.40 11.27
C ALA A 280 -26.04 -6.12 12.73
N LYS A 281 -25.34 -5.19 13.38
CA LYS A 281 -25.67 -4.69 14.72
C LYS A 281 -25.72 -3.17 14.69
N VAL A 282 -26.70 -2.58 15.35
CA VAL A 282 -26.86 -1.12 15.48
C VAL A 282 -26.70 -0.71 16.93
N TYR A 283 -25.84 0.26 17.15
CA TYR A 283 -25.63 0.87 18.46
C TYR A 283 -26.02 2.34 18.40
N VAL A 284 -26.70 2.83 19.43
CA VAL A 284 -27.00 4.26 19.61
C VAL A 284 -26.40 4.70 20.93
N ASP A 285 -25.56 5.72 20.90
CA ASP A 285 -24.81 6.24 22.04
C ASP A 285 -24.10 5.14 22.84
N GLY A 286 -23.47 4.21 22.11
CA GLY A 286 -22.72 3.09 22.66
C GLY A 286 -23.55 1.88 23.12
N SER A 287 -24.87 2.00 23.17
CA SER A 287 -25.76 0.90 23.59
C SER A 287 -26.26 0.11 22.39
N LEU A 288 -26.16 -1.23 22.44
CA LEU A 288 -26.73 -2.11 21.41
C LEU A 288 -28.25 -1.99 21.41
N THR A 289 -28.83 -1.51 20.29
CA THR A 289 -30.27 -1.23 20.18
C THR A 289 -31.08 -2.43 19.73
N SER A 290 -30.44 -3.43 19.14
CA SER A 290 -31.12 -4.65 18.69
C SER A 290 -30.68 -5.84 19.54
N ASN A 291 -31.63 -6.62 20.06
CA ASN A 291 -31.38 -7.96 20.59
C ASN A 291 -31.05 -8.92 19.42
N GLY A 292 -30.08 -8.55 18.58
CA GLY A 292 -29.76 -9.11 17.28
C GLY A 292 -29.21 -10.53 17.29
N THR A 293 -29.96 -11.47 17.84
CA THR A 293 -29.68 -12.91 17.69
C THR A 293 -30.31 -13.53 16.44
N ASN A 294 -31.05 -12.76 15.63
CA ASN A 294 -31.71 -13.27 14.42
C ASN A 294 -31.13 -12.69 13.15
N ALA A 295 -29.85 -12.96 12.88
CA ALA A 295 -29.36 -12.96 11.51
C ALA A 295 -30.01 -14.16 10.78
N LYS A 296 -31.00 -13.92 9.97
CA LYS A 296 -31.44 -14.95 9.00
C LYS A 296 -30.35 -15.11 7.96
N SER A 297 -29.59 -16.19 8.09
CA SER A 297 -28.68 -16.66 7.08
C SER A 297 -29.47 -17.10 5.83
N SER A 298 -29.66 -16.24 4.88
CA SER A 298 -29.95 -16.64 3.51
C SER A 298 -28.75 -16.22 2.64
N GLY A 299 -27.82 -17.08 2.48
CA GLY A 299 -26.80 -17.29 1.48
C GLY A 299 -26.41 -16.24 0.42
N SER A 300 -26.67 -14.98 0.61
CA SER A 300 -26.33 -13.93 -0.36
C SER A 300 -25.51 -12.85 0.30
N VAL A 301 -24.24 -12.82 -0.03
CA VAL A 301 -23.31 -11.71 0.27
C VAL A 301 -23.92 -10.41 -0.26
N ILE A 302 -23.96 -9.36 0.57
CA ILE A 302 -24.31 -8.01 0.11
C ILE A 302 -23.21 -7.55 -0.84
N ASN A 303 -23.51 -7.56 -2.12
CA ASN A 303 -22.61 -7.09 -3.17
C ASN A 303 -23.33 -6.10 -4.07
N PRO A 304 -23.44 -4.81 -3.67
CA PRO A 304 -24.12 -3.82 -4.46
C PRO A 304 -23.35 -3.53 -5.75
N THR A 305 -24.07 -3.35 -6.84
CA THR A 305 -23.48 -2.93 -8.12
C THR A 305 -22.97 -1.49 -8.06
N THR A 306 -23.53 -0.67 -7.19
CA THR A 306 -23.11 0.71 -6.95
C THR A 306 -22.33 0.79 -5.64
N LYS A 307 -21.07 1.10 -5.71
CA LYS A 307 -20.14 1.23 -4.56
C LYS A 307 -20.19 2.63 -3.94
N THR A 308 -21.37 3.19 -3.80
CA THR A 308 -21.59 4.54 -3.24
C THR A 308 -22.39 4.45 -1.97
N ILE A 309 -21.93 5.15 -0.93
CA ILE A 309 -22.63 5.34 0.34
C ILE A 309 -23.35 6.66 0.26
N MET A 310 -24.61 6.69 0.60
CA MET A 310 -25.38 7.91 0.81
C MET A 310 -25.81 8.01 2.27
N ILE A 311 -25.56 9.17 2.87
CA ILE A 311 -25.92 9.46 4.24
C ILE A 311 -27.01 10.53 4.24
N GLY A 312 -28.09 10.28 4.94
CA GLY A 312 -29.26 11.15 4.96
C GLY A 312 -30.23 10.94 3.79
N ARG A 313 -30.00 9.93 2.93
CA ARG A 313 -30.88 9.60 1.81
C ARG A 313 -30.84 8.12 1.44
N ALA A 314 -31.96 7.57 0.96
CA ALA A 314 -32.00 6.27 0.32
C ALA A 314 -31.63 6.34 -1.17
N HIS A 315 -30.88 5.38 -1.70
CA HIS A 315 -30.52 5.31 -3.11
C HIS A 315 -31.72 5.22 -4.07
N HIS A 316 -32.83 4.65 -3.62
CA HIS A 316 -33.99 4.37 -4.45
C HIS A 316 -35.11 5.41 -4.34
N ALA A 317 -35.07 6.29 -3.35
CA ALA A 317 -36.16 7.23 -3.12
C ALA A 317 -35.66 8.58 -2.58
N SER A 318 -35.88 9.63 -3.34
CA SER A 318 -35.52 11.00 -2.93
C SER A 318 -36.39 11.54 -1.78
N SER A 319 -37.58 10.95 -1.58
CA SER A 319 -38.50 11.35 -0.49
C SER A 319 -38.15 10.74 0.88
N GLU A 320 -37.17 9.85 0.94
CA GLU A 320 -36.75 9.18 2.18
C GLU A 320 -35.46 9.78 2.73
N GLY A 321 -35.42 11.08 2.92
CA GLY A 321 -34.28 11.81 3.47
C GLY A 321 -34.41 12.11 4.96
N LEU A 322 -33.31 12.28 5.65
CA LEU A 322 -33.23 12.76 7.03
C LEU A 322 -32.80 14.22 7.05
N ALA A 323 -33.59 15.09 7.70
CA ALA A 323 -33.17 16.46 8.00
C ALA A 323 -32.29 16.44 9.25
N ALA A 324 -31.00 16.43 9.08
CA ALA A 324 -30.03 16.39 10.17
C ALA A 324 -28.72 17.10 9.82
N THR A 325 -28.03 17.59 10.84
CA THR A 325 -26.61 17.95 10.73
C THR A 325 -25.78 16.72 11.13
N ILE A 326 -24.79 16.40 10.30
CA ILE A 326 -23.97 15.19 10.44
C ILE A 326 -22.51 15.60 10.60
N LYS A 327 -21.78 14.91 11.45
CA LYS A 327 -20.33 15.07 11.62
C LYS A 327 -19.66 13.78 12.10
N ASP A 328 -18.35 13.79 12.21
CA ASP A 328 -17.52 12.71 12.75
C ASP A 328 -17.85 11.36 12.08
N ILE A 329 -17.92 11.34 10.73
CA ILE A 329 -18.19 10.10 9.98
C ILE A 329 -16.92 9.27 9.95
N THR A 330 -17.01 8.04 10.42
CA THR A 330 -15.95 7.05 10.38
C THR A 330 -16.47 5.78 9.71
N ILE A 331 -15.71 5.26 8.76
CA ILE A 331 -15.97 3.98 8.12
C ILE A 331 -14.75 3.11 8.31
N VAL A 332 -14.97 1.96 8.93
CA VAL A 332 -13.97 0.93 9.13
C VAL A 332 -14.37 -0.24 8.24
N THR A 333 -13.55 -0.59 7.28
CA THR A 333 -13.76 -1.77 6.43
C THR A 333 -12.93 -2.93 6.97
N ASP A 334 -13.43 -4.13 6.76
CA ASP A 334 -12.88 -5.36 7.32
C ASP A 334 -12.93 -5.41 8.85
N ALA A 335 -13.98 -4.83 9.44
CA ALA A 335 -14.24 -4.84 10.89
C ALA A 335 -14.51 -6.25 11.48
N SER A 336 -14.59 -7.29 10.64
CA SER A 336 -14.68 -8.68 11.11
C SER A 336 -13.36 -9.18 11.69
N ASP A 337 -12.27 -8.53 11.30
CA ASP A 337 -10.96 -8.84 11.84
C ASP A 337 -10.62 -7.86 12.98
N SER A 338 -11.36 -7.94 14.10
CA SER A 338 -10.81 -7.53 15.39
C SER A 338 -9.70 -8.53 15.80
N GLY A 339 -9.06 -9.14 14.81
CA GLY A 339 -7.91 -10.00 14.93
C GLY A 339 -6.72 -9.20 15.38
N VAL A 340 -5.91 -9.81 16.20
CA VAL A 340 -4.59 -9.31 16.53
C VAL A 340 -3.79 -9.27 15.23
N ALA A 341 -3.14 -8.15 14.96
CA ALA A 341 -2.31 -7.91 13.81
C ALA A 341 -1.28 -9.01 13.57
N LEU A 342 -0.92 -9.26 12.32
CA LEU A 342 0.45 -9.61 12.02
C LEU A 342 1.32 -8.50 12.60
N ASN A 343 2.20 -8.83 13.54
CA ASN A 343 3.15 -7.86 14.03
C ASN A 343 4.16 -7.59 12.90
N ASP A 344 5.13 -8.47 12.73
CA ASP A 344 6.13 -8.29 11.69
C ASP A 344 5.89 -9.26 10.51
N LEU A 345 6.11 -8.76 9.31
CA LEU A 345 6.15 -9.54 8.08
C LEU A 345 7.59 -9.55 7.52
N THR A 346 8.24 -10.69 7.57
CA THR A 346 9.55 -10.89 6.96
C THR A 346 9.45 -11.87 5.79
N VAL A 347 9.86 -11.44 4.61
CA VAL A 347 9.80 -12.26 3.39
C VAL A 347 11.16 -12.27 2.71
N THR A 348 11.64 -13.48 2.41
CA THR A 348 12.88 -13.72 1.65
C THR A 348 12.58 -14.61 0.46
N GLY A 349 13.04 -14.24 -0.73
CA GLY A 349 12.86 -15.00 -1.96
C GLY A 349 13.61 -14.40 -3.14
N ALA A 350 13.64 -15.09 -4.27
CA ALA A 350 14.25 -14.56 -5.48
C ALA A 350 13.40 -13.40 -6.04
N ALA A 351 12.13 -13.66 -6.32
CA ALA A 351 11.16 -12.62 -6.60
C ALA A 351 9.99 -12.70 -5.61
N ILE A 352 9.45 -11.55 -5.23
CA ILE A 352 8.33 -11.43 -4.31
C ILE A 352 7.25 -10.61 -4.99
N SER A 353 6.05 -11.14 -5.06
CA SER A 353 4.90 -10.46 -5.63
C SER A 353 3.74 -10.40 -4.65
N ALA A 354 3.13 -9.22 -4.51
CA ALA A 354 1.90 -9.03 -3.77
C ALA A 354 0.98 -8.06 -4.52
N SER A 355 -0.24 -8.50 -4.81
CA SER A 355 -1.24 -7.70 -5.51
C SER A 355 -2.31 -7.14 -4.56
N GLY A 356 -2.53 -7.78 -3.43
CA GLY A 356 -3.46 -7.32 -2.40
C GLY A 356 -2.86 -6.25 -1.47
N GLU A 357 -3.69 -5.68 -0.64
CA GLU A 357 -3.26 -4.75 0.41
C GLU A 357 -2.37 -5.47 1.44
N ILE A 358 -1.32 -4.79 1.89
CA ILE A 358 -0.46 -5.21 2.99
C ILE A 358 -0.68 -4.24 4.15
N SER A 359 -1.31 -4.73 5.21
CA SER A 359 -1.57 -3.99 6.44
C SER A 359 -1.13 -4.83 7.62
N VAL A 360 -0.04 -4.42 8.27
CA VAL A 360 0.55 -5.07 9.44
C VAL A 360 0.80 -4.03 10.52
N ASP A 361 0.82 -4.43 11.80
CA ASP A 361 1.05 -3.49 12.89
C ASP A 361 2.54 -3.25 13.15
N GLY A 362 3.38 -4.25 12.88
CA GLY A 362 4.83 -4.17 13.00
C GLY A 362 5.52 -3.84 11.68
N ASP A 363 6.76 -4.24 11.52
CA ASP A 363 7.59 -3.89 10.40
C ASP A 363 7.50 -4.88 9.23
N ILE A 364 7.70 -4.36 8.02
CA ILE A 364 7.77 -5.14 6.79
C ILE A 364 9.23 -5.21 6.34
N SER A 365 9.77 -6.42 6.25
CA SER A 365 11.13 -6.69 5.80
C SER A 365 11.13 -7.57 4.55
N ILE A 366 11.63 -7.04 3.44
CA ILE A 366 11.69 -7.73 2.14
C ILE A 366 13.15 -7.94 1.75
N THR A 367 13.54 -9.18 1.56
CA THR A 367 14.87 -9.55 1.05
C THR A 367 14.70 -10.28 -0.29
N ASN A 368 15.16 -9.68 -1.38
CA ASN A 368 15.05 -10.28 -2.70
C ASN A 368 16.35 -10.18 -3.50
N SER A 369 16.63 -11.18 -4.34
CA SER A 369 17.77 -11.21 -5.24
C SER A 369 17.42 -10.84 -6.69
N GLY A 370 16.17 -11.06 -7.11
CA GLY A 370 15.63 -10.73 -8.42
C GLY A 370 14.72 -9.49 -8.38
N THR A 371 13.79 -9.42 -9.32
CA THR A 371 12.81 -8.33 -9.39
C THR A 371 11.53 -8.71 -8.67
N SER A 372 11.17 -7.92 -7.68
CA SER A 372 9.93 -8.06 -6.90
C SER A 372 8.97 -6.91 -7.19
N THR A 373 7.66 -7.16 -7.05
CA THR A 373 6.63 -6.13 -7.26
C THR A 373 5.52 -6.24 -6.22
N LEU A 374 5.35 -5.18 -5.44
CA LEU A 374 4.20 -4.99 -4.57
C LEU A 374 3.29 -3.95 -5.24
N SER A 375 2.21 -4.43 -5.86
CA SER A 375 1.26 -3.57 -6.57
C SER A 375 0.08 -3.15 -5.70
N GLY A 376 -0.16 -3.87 -4.61
CA GLY A 376 -1.12 -3.48 -3.58
C GLY A 376 -0.67 -2.26 -2.76
N ILE A 377 -1.57 -1.75 -1.95
CA ILE A 377 -1.29 -0.65 -1.03
C ILE A 377 -0.59 -1.22 0.21
N ILE A 378 0.52 -0.62 0.62
CA ILE A 378 1.09 -0.82 1.94
C ILE A 378 0.53 0.28 2.84
N SER A 379 -0.13 -0.10 3.94
CA SER A 379 -0.80 0.83 4.86
C SER A 379 -0.32 0.61 6.31
N GLY A 380 -0.57 1.59 7.19
CA GLY A 380 -0.23 1.52 8.62
C GLY A 380 0.89 2.45 9.05
N SER A 381 1.36 2.27 10.29
CA SER A 381 2.49 3.04 10.86
C SER A 381 3.84 2.31 10.77
N ASN A 382 3.85 1.16 10.13
CA ASN A 382 4.97 0.24 9.96
C ASN A 382 6.15 0.84 9.20
N ASN A 383 7.35 0.38 9.51
CA ASN A 383 8.54 0.62 8.68
C ASN A 383 8.61 -0.39 7.54
N VAL A 384 9.23 0.02 6.43
CA VAL A 384 9.45 -0.84 5.27
C VAL A 384 10.94 -0.94 4.99
N ALA A 385 11.49 -2.13 5.08
CA ALA A 385 12.90 -2.41 4.81
C ALA A 385 13.07 -3.28 3.55
N LYS A 386 13.92 -2.82 2.64
CA LYS A 386 14.36 -3.54 1.45
C LYS A 386 15.81 -3.99 1.63
N SER A 387 16.06 -5.29 1.52
CA SER A 387 17.37 -5.93 1.55
C SER A 387 17.59 -6.84 0.32
N GLY A 388 18.83 -7.37 0.17
CA GLY A 388 19.20 -8.18 -0.99
C GLY A 388 19.50 -7.35 -2.24
N THR A 389 20.15 -7.96 -3.23
CA THR A 389 20.69 -7.29 -4.42
C THR A 389 19.67 -6.93 -5.48
N GLY A 390 18.46 -7.48 -5.38
CA GLY A 390 17.39 -7.31 -6.38
C GLY A 390 16.72 -5.94 -6.36
N THR A 391 15.74 -5.78 -7.23
CA THR A 391 14.88 -4.59 -7.31
C THR A 391 13.54 -4.88 -6.65
N LEU A 392 13.08 -3.99 -5.77
CA LEU A 392 11.72 -3.99 -5.24
C LEU A 392 10.94 -2.82 -5.85
N ASN A 393 9.90 -3.13 -6.62
CA ASN A 393 8.99 -2.15 -7.19
C ASN A 393 7.77 -1.98 -6.28
N LEU A 394 7.49 -0.73 -5.88
CA LEU A 394 6.27 -0.32 -5.20
C LEU A 394 5.41 0.45 -6.20
N SER A 395 4.35 -0.18 -6.73
CA SER A 395 3.48 0.46 -7.74
C SER A 395 2.11 0.89 -7.19
N GLY A 396 1.78 0.53 -5.95
CA GLY A 396 0.59 0.99 -5.23
C GLY A 396 0.72 2.43 -4.71
N VAL A 397 -0.42 3.06 -4.44
CA VAL A 397 -0.47 4.34 -3.71
C VAL A 397 -0.35 4.04 -2.22
N ASN A 398 0.90 3.87 -1.75
CA ASN A 398 1.17 3.46 -0.38
C ASN A 398 0.86 4.58 0.61
N THR A 399 0.28 4.21 1.74
CA THR A 399 -0.19 5.14 2.79
C THR A 399 0.56 4.99 4.11
N TYR A 400 1.50 4.04 4.21
CA TYR A 400 2.28 3.85 5.42
C TYR A 400 3.08 5.10 5.81
N THR A 401 3.29 5.28 7.11
CA THR A 401 3.88 6.50 7.68
C THR A 401 5.23 6.26 8.37
N GLY A 402 5.66 5.02 8.49
CA GLY A 402 6.95 4.66 9.07
C GLY A 402 8.14 4.90 8.14
N THR A 403 9.34 4.66 8.63
CA THR A 403 10.60 4.84 7.89
C THR A 403 10.74 3.84 6.74
N THR A 404 11.26 4.31 5.62
CA THR A 404 11.69 3.44 4.51
C THR A 404 13.20 3.21 4.58
N THR A 405 13.63 1.95 4.60
CA THR A 405 15.06 1.60 4.63
C THR A 405 15.42 0.80 3.38
N VAL A 406 16.47 1.24 2.67
CA VAL A 406 17.04 0.52 1.53
C VAL A 406 18.45 0.08 1.91
N ASN A 407 18.58 -1.13 2.44
CA ASN A 407 19.86 -1.70 2.89
C ASN A 407 20.78 -2.09 1.74
N ALA A 408 20.20 -2.64 0.65
CA ALA A 408 20.94 -3.07 -0.53
C ALA A 408 20.02 -3.13 -1.77
N GLY A 409 20.61 -3.26 -2.96
CA GLY A 409 19.87 -3.33 -4.21
C GLY A 409 19.13 -2.04 -4.53
N LYS A 410 17.92 -2.17 -5.07
CA LYS A 410 17.12 -1.02 -5.51
C LYS A 410 15.69 -1.09 -4.94
N LEU A 411 15.22 0.01 -4.37
CA LEU A 411 13.80 0.26 -4.14
C LEU A 411 13.33 1.29 -5.16
N LYS A 412 12.33 0.92 -5.96
CA LYS A 412 11.75 1.76 -7.00
C LYS A 412 10.26 2.01 -6.74
N VAL A 413 9.87 3.26 -6.62
CA VAL A 413 8.45 3.66 -6.73
C VAL A 413 8.14 3.79 -8.21
N SER A 414 7.20 2.99 -8.74
CA SER A 414 6.98 2.81 -10.18
C SER A 414 5.51 2.96 -10.57
N GLY A 415 5.23 3.02 -11.88
CA GLY A 415 3.86 3.17 -12.39
C GLY A 415 3.22 4.48 -11.95
N SER A 416 2.11 4.42 -11.22
CA SER A 416 1.46 5.54 -10.54
C SER A 416 1.66 5.52 -9.02
N GLY A 417 2.57 4.68 -8.53
CA GLY A 417 2.84 4.47 -7.11
C GLY A 417 3.29 5.74 -6.39
N LYS A 418 3.02 5.78 -5.09
CA LYS A 418 3.38 6.89 -4.20
C LYS A 418 3.79 6.37 -2.84
N LEU A 419 4.52 7.18 -2.07
CA LEU A 419 4.75 7.01 -0.64
C LEU A 419 3.92 8.03 0.13
N GLY A 420 3.32 7.65 1.26
CA GLY A 420 2.52 8.54 2.10
C GLY A 420 1.43 9.27 1.30
N SER A 421 0.72 8.57 0.39
CA SER A 421 -0.29 9.16 -0.51
C SER A 421 0.22 10.31 -1.41
N GLY A 422 1.54 10.44 -1.58
CA GLY A 422 2.18 11.51 -2.37
C GLY A 422 2.80 12.64 -1.54
N SER A 423 2.65 12.60 -0.22
CA SER A 423 3.36 13.46 0.73
C SER A 423 3.95 12.58 1.84
N TYR A 424 5.24 12.31 1.77
CA TYR A 424 5.92 11.40 2.68
C TYR A 424 6.88 12.16 3.58
N SER A 425 6.54 12.19 4.87
CA SER A 425 7.29 12.93 5.90
C SER A 425 8.24 12.06 6.72
N ALA A 426 8.15 10.74 6.60
CA ALA A 426 9.07 9.84 7.27
C ALA A 426 10.44 9.82 6.56
N ASN A 427 11.44 9.36 7.30
CA ASN A 427 12.80 9.31 6.80
C ASN A 427 13.00 8.17 5.78
N ILE A 428 13.97 8.36 4.89
CA ILE A 428 14.47 7.32 4.00
C ILE A 428 15.95 7.08 4.33
N ILE A 429 16.26 5.90 4.85
CA ILE A 429 17.63 5.45 5.11
C ILE A 429 18.07 4.64 3.89
N ASN A 430 19.02 5.16 3.11
CA ASN A 430 19.39 4.58 1.83
C ASN A 430 20.87 4.26 1.74
N THR A 431 21.23 2.99 1.75
CA THR A 431 22.59 2.49 1.47
C THR A 431 22.67 1.75 0.12
N GLY A 432 21.52 1.55 -0.56
CA GLY A 432 21.41 1.00 -1.89
C GLY A 432 21.09 2.08 -2.94
N THR A 433 20.01 1.87 -3.70
CA THR A 433 19.47 2.85 -4.65
C THR A 433 17.99 3.10 -4.35
N PHE A 434 17.63 4.34 -4.06
CA PHE A 434 16.25 4.79 -4.04
C PHE A 434 15.89 5.45 -5.38
N GLU A 435 14.95 4.87 -6.13
CA GLU A 435 14.52 5.37 -7.45
C GLU A 435 13.06 5.78 -7.42
N TYR A 436 12.78 7.04 -7.77
CA TYR A 436 11.43 7.51 -8.04
C TYR A 436 11.17 7.49 -9.54
N GLY A 437 10.50 6.42 -10.00
CA GLY A 437 10.16 6.16 -11.40
C GLY A 437 8.65 6.24 -11.67
N SER A 438 7.90 6.91 -10.81
CA SER A 438 6.45 7.07 -10.93
C SER A 438 6.06 8.21 -11.86
N SER A 439 4.90 8.07 -12.52
CA SER A 439 4.25 9.15 -13.26
C SER A 439 3.49 10.15 -12.37
N ALA A 440 3.27 9.81 -11.11
CA ALA A 440 2.58 10.67 -10.15
C ALA A 440 3.54 11.65 -9.46
N ALA A 441 3.04 12.81 -9.05
CA ALA A 441 3.84 13.74 -8.25
C ALA A 441 4.02 13.24 -6.80
N GLN A 442 5.20 13.53 -6.22
CA GLN A 442 5.59 13.11 -4.87
C GLN A 442 6.36 14.21 -4.16
N THR A 443 6.05 14.47 -2.90
CA THR A 443 6.88 15.27 -2.01
C THR A 443 7.51 14.36 -0.95
N LEU A 444 8.83 14.43 -0.81
CA LEU A 444 9.61 13.76 0.24
C LEU A 444 10.12 14.83 1.18
N SER A 445 9.45 14.99 2.34
CA SER A 445 9.79 16.01 3.34
C SER A 445 10.58 15.47 4.53
N GLY A 446 10.64 14.14 4.69
CA GLY A 446 11.56 13.48 5.61
C GLY A 446 13.01 13.56 5.14
N THR A 447 13.94 13.29 6.04
CA THR A 447 15.37 13.24 5.72
C THR A 447 15.69 11.98 4.90
N ILE A 448 16.37 12.15 3.76
CA ILE A 448 17.05 11.06 3.06
C ILE A 448 18.50 11.02 3.53
N SER A 449 18.93 9.89 4.07
CA SER A 449 20.28 9.70 4.64
C SER A 449 20.95 8.42 4.09
N GLY A 450 22.24 8.24 4.39
CA GLY A 450 23.03 7.06 3.98
C GLY A 450 23.93 7.31 2.77
N SER A 451 24.61 6.27 2.30
CA SER A 451 25.59 6.36 1.20
C SER A 451 25.00 6.01 -0.18
N GLY A 452 23.73 5.67 -0.24
CA GLY A 452 23.07 5.18 -1.46
C GLY A 452 22.69 6.28 -2.45
N ALA A 453 22.48 5.89 -3.70
CA ALA A 453 22.10 6.79 -4.78
C ALA A 453 20.62 7.15 -4.74
N VAL A 454 20.29 8.36 -5.19
CA VAL A 454 18.90 8.84 -5.40
C VAL A 454 18.70 9.08 -6.89
N VAL A 455 17.66 8.46 -7.46
CA VAL A 455 17.38 8.50 -8.89
C VAL A 455 15.96 9.00 -9.14
N SER A 456 15.80 9.99 -10.03
CA SER A 456 14.52 10.40 -10.59
C SER A 456 14.43 9.89 -12.02
N SER A 457 13.50 8.96 -12.29
CA SER A 457 13.34 8.36 -13.63
C SER A 457 11.89 8.40 -14.13
N GLY A 458 10.96 8.88 -13.33
CA GLY A 458 9.54 9.01 -13.68
C GLY A 458 9.18 10.41 -14.17
N SER A 459 8.15 10.50 -15.01
CA SER A 459 7.63 11.80 -15.48
C SER A 459 6.94 12.62 -14.39
N GLY A 460 6.52 11.97 -13.29
CA GLY A 460 5.98 12.67 -12.11
C GLY A 460 7.07 13.47 -11.39
N ALA A 461 6.75 14.68 -10.97
CA ALA A 461 7.69 15.52 -10.23
C ALA A 461 7.95 14.91 -8.84
N VAL A 462 9.22 14.61 -8.54
CA VAL A 462 9.64 14.29 -7.18
C VAL A 462 10.32 15.49 -6.54
N THR A 463 9.69 16.02 -5.50
CA THR A 463 10.20 17.17 -4.72
C THR A 463 10.91 16.68 -3.47
N LEU A 464 12.20 16.98 -3.37
CA LEU A 464 13.00 16.72 -2.17
C LEU A 464 12.97 17.98 -1.30
N SER A 465 12.12 17.98 -0.26
CA SER A 465 11.95 19.14 0.63
C SER A 465 12.53 18.92 2.05
N GLY A 466 12.99 17.71 2.36
CA GLY A 466 13.69 17.41 3.59
C GLY A 466 15.12 17.96 3.63
N THR A 467 15.68 18.09 4.84
CA THR A 467 17.11 18.34 5.05
C THR A 467 17.87 17.03 4.88
N ASN A 468 18.32 16.76 3.66
CA ASN A 468 18.91 15.49 3.29
C ASN A 468 20.41 15.44 3.62
N THR A 469 20.91 14.27 3.99
CA THR A 469 22.29 14.04 4.39
C THR A 469 22.96 12.87 3.66
N TYR A 470 22.29 12.30 2.65
CA TYR A 470 22.87 11.21 1.86
C TYR A 470 24.13 11.67 1.11
N THR A 471 25.06 10.75 0.89
CA THR A 471 26.35 11.04 0.24
C THR A 471 26.48 10.40 -1.16
N GLY A 472 25.52 9.57 -1.55
CA GLY A 472 25.50 8.95 -2.87
C GLY A 472 25.14 9.93 -3.99
N THR A 473 25.20 9.45 -5.22
CA THR A 473 24.91 10.26 -6.41
C THR A 473 23.44 10.60 -6.53
N THR A 474 23.13 11.79 -7.06
CA THR A 474 21.80 12.18 -7.50
C THR A 474 21.76 12.12 -9.03
N THR A 475 20.83 11.33 -9.58
CA THR A 475 20.72 11.13 -11.02
C THR A 475 19.30 11.40 -11.52
N ILE A 476 19.17 12.09 -12.64
CA ILE A 476 17.93 12.22 -13.40
C ILE A 476 18.11 11.43 -14.69
N THR A 477 17.16 10.60 -15.07
CA THR A 477 17.27 9.76 -16.26
C THR A 477 15.89 9.41 -16.81
N GLY A 478 15.81 9.06 -18.10
CA GLY A 478 14.56 8.58 -18.70
C GLY A 478 13.42 9.61 -18.74
N GLY A 479 13.72 10.90 -18.74
CA GLY A 479 12.74 11.97 -18.64
C GLY A 479 12.27 12.27 -17.21
N GLY A 480 13.06 11.87 -16.20
CA GLY A 480 12.78 12.13 -14.79
C GLY A 480 12.60 13.62 -14.49
N ASN A 481 11.77 13.92 -13.49
CA ASN A 481 11.47 15.30 -13.08
C ASN A 481 11.83 15.47 -11.60
N LEU A 482 12.95 16.15 -11.33
CA LEU A 482 13.50 16.37 -9.99
C LEU A 482 13.36 17.82 -9.56
N VAL A 483 12.79 18.04 -8.38
CA VAL A 483 12.59 19.36 -7.79
C VAL A 483 13.35 19.48 -6.46
N GLY A 484 14.22 20.47 -6.34
CA GLY A 484 14.85 20.85 -5.07
C GLY A 484 13.90 21.76 -4.28
N GLY A 485 13.34 21.25 -3.19
CA GLY A 485 12.41 21.96 -2.31
C GLY A 485 13.03 22.48 -1.01
N ASN A 486 14.32 22.30 -0.82
CA ASN A 486 15.07 22.74 0.36
C ASN A 486 16.51 23.08 -0.03
N ILE A 487 17.19 23.92 0.76
CA ILE A 487 18.62 24.27 0.53
C ILE A 487 19.55 23.06 0.65
N ALA A 488 19.18 22.07 1.42
CA ALA A 488 19.89 20.78 1.61
C ALA A 488 19.19 19.62 0.88
N ALA A 489 18.41 19.88 -0.19
CA ALA A 489 17.64 18.86 -0.89
C ALA A 489 18.52 17.71 -1.44
N PHE A 490 19.77 17.98 -1.81
CA PHE A 490 20.63 17.06 -2.54
C PHE A 490 21.81 16.54 -1.70
N GLY A 491 21.54 16.22 -0.42
CA GLY A 491 22.51 15.67 0.51
C GLY A 491 23.35 16.75 1.22
N GLY A 492 24.25 16.29 2.08
CA GLY A 492 25.05 17.16 2.96
C GLY A 492 26.24 17.87 2.30
N VAL A 493 26.28 17.99 0.97
CA VAL A 493 27.40 18.61 0.24
C VAL A 493 27.11 20.05 -0.14
N LEU A 494 28.10 20.92 0.01
CA LEU A 494 27.96 22.36 -0.28
C LEU A 494 27.69 22.66 -1.77
N SER A 495 28.12 21.79 -2.67
CA SER A 495 27.89 21.91 -4.12
C SER A 495 27.47 20.57 -4.68
N PRO A 496 26.18 20.23 -4.63
CA PRO A 496 25.70 18.93 -5.10
C PRO A 496 25.99 18.75 -6.60
N THR A 497 26.40 17.54 -6.95
CA THR A 497 26.50 17.12 -8.35
C THR A 497 25.26 16.31 -8.73
N ILE A 498 24.52 16.81 -9.71
CA ILE A 498 23.34 16.14 -10.29
C ILE A 498 23.71 15.65 -11.68
N ILE A 499 23.56 14.36 -11.92
CA ILE A 499 23.87 13.72 -13.20
C ILE A 499 22.58 13.63 -14.02
N SER A 500 22.64 14.06 -15.28
CA SER A 500 21.55 13.92 -16.23
C SER A 500 22.08 13.34 -17.54
N ASN A 501 21.28 12.53 -18.22
CA ASN A 501 21.68 11.85 -19.44
C ASN A 501 20.99 12.38 -20.71
N SER A 502 20.00 13.25 -20.56
CA SER A 502 19.17 13.73 -21.66
C SER A 502 18.58 15.11 -21.39
N THR A 503 18.34 15.89 -22.44
CA THR A 503 17.54 17.12 -22.36
C THR A 503 16.04 16.86 -22.10
N SER A 504 15.59 15.60 -22.05
CA SER A 504 14.27 15.25 -21.53
C SER A 504 14.22 15.19 -20.02
N ASP A 505 15.38 15.01 -19.36
CA ASP A 505 15.52 14.98 -17.91
C ASP A 505 15.32 16.40 -17.34
N GLN A 506 14.45 16.54 -16.36
CA GLN A 506 13.96 17.82 -15.88
C GLN A 506 14.48 18.13 -14.48
N PHE A 507 14.96 19.35 -14.30
CA PHE A 507 15.40 19.85 -13.02
C PHE A 507 14.81 21.23 -12.73
N SER A 508 14.42 21.45 -11.48
CA SER A 508 13.98 22.77 -11.00
C SER A 508 14.27 22.95 -9.51
N LEU A 509 14.29 24.19 -9.08
CA LEU A 509 14.22 24.57 -7.66
C LEU A 509 12.83 25.14 -7.37
N ALA A 510 12.30 24.84 -6.18
CA ALA A 510 11.09 25.51 -5.70
C ALA A 510 11.36 27.00 -5.47
N SER A 511 10.32 27.79 -5.48
CA SER A 511 10.42 29.25 -5.29
C SER A 511 11.11 29.59 -3.97
N GLY A 512 12.05 30.53 -4.01
CA GLY A 512 12.80 31.00 -2.86
C GLY A 512 13.95 30.08 -2.39
N ILE A 513 14.20 28.97 -3.06
CA ILE A 513 15.32 28.08 -2.73
C ILE A 513 16.60 28.57 -3.39
N SER A 514 17.67 28.72 -2.58
CA SER A 514 19.03 29.03 -3.01
C SER A 514 19.98 27.96 -2.48
N LEU A 515 20.61 27.21 -3.37
CA LEU A 515 21.60 26.19 -3.00
C LEU A 515 22.96 26.85 -2.63
N ALA A 516 23.79 26.15 -1.89
CA ALA A 516 25.15 26.63 -1.61
C ALA A 516 26.02 26.69 -2.88
N GLY A 517 25.79 25.80 -3.83
CA GLY A 517 26.36 25.74 -5.18
C GLY A 517 25.65 24.66 -5.99
N LEU A 518 25.97 24.50 -7.29
CA LEU A 518 25.38 23.47 -8.12
C LEU A 518 26.35 23.01 -9.23
N ARG A 519 26.46 21.72 -9.41
CA ARG A 519 27.08 21.12 -10.59
C ARG A 519 26.09 20.21 -11.31
N MET A 520 25.73 20.55 -12.54
CA MET A 520 24.94 19.70 -13.43
C MET A 520 25.89 19.00 -14.40
N GLN A 521 25.90 17.67 -14.37
CA GLN A 521 26.75 16.86 -15.25
C GLN A 521 25.88 16.21 -16.33
N GLY A 522 26.19 16.53 -17.59
CA GLY A 522 25.44 16.07 -18.75
C GLY A 522 24.30 17.02 -19.15
N PRO A 523 23.56 16.68 -20.25
CA PRO A 523 22.50 17.51 -20.78
C PRO A 523 21.28 17.52 -19.84
N VAL A 524 20.61 18.68 -19.70
CA VAL A 524 19.47 18.84 -18.79
C VAL A 524 18.44 19.85 -19.31
N ARG A 525 17.19 19.66 -18.95
CA ARG A 525 16.11 20.62 -19.11
C ARG A 525 15.83 21.32 -17.77
N LEU A 526 15.93 22.64 -17.75
CA LEU A 526 15.63 23.45 -16.58
C LEU A 526 14.21 24.05 -16.66
N ASN A 527 13.40 23.74 -15.67
CA ASN A 527 12.01 24.20 -15.58
C ASN A 527 11.82 25.42 -14.65
N SER A 528 12.89 25.89 -14.00
CA SER A 528 12.89 27.13 -13.18
C SER A 528 14.23 27.85 -13.33
N GLY A 529 14.28 29.06 -12.80
CA GLY A 529 15.55 29.74 -12.51
C GLY A 529 16.36 28.99 -11.46
N ILE A 530 17.66 29.23 -11.43
CA ILE A 530 18.59 28.59 -10.51
C ILE A 530 19.33 29.66 -9.72
N THR A 531 19.11 29.68 -8.42
CA THR A 531 19.81 30.58 -7.50
C THR A 531 20.75 29.76 -6.61
N THR A 532 21.98 30.23 -6.46
CA THR A 532 22.98 29.64 -5.56
C THR A 532 23.79 30.73 -4.87
N ALA A 533 24.28 30.43 -3.67
CA ALA A 533 25.27 31.30 -3.01
C ALA A 533 26.64 31.18 -3.70
N GLY A 534 27.06 29.96 -4.03
CA GLY A 534 28.31 29.63 -4.70
C GLY A 534 28.13 29.39 -6.21
N ALA A 535 29.14 28.81 -6.83
CA ALA A 535 29.23 28.64 -8.27
C ALA A 535 28.14 27.69 -8.84
N GLN A 536 27.75 27.97 -10.08
CA GLN A 536 26.94 27.10 -10.94
C GLN A 536 27.81 26.57 -12.08
N ASN A 537 27.82 25.26 -12.28
CA ASN A 537 28.61 24.62 -13.33
C ASN A 537 27.78 23.59 -14.10
N TYR A 538 27.52 23.88 -15.36
CA TYR A 538 26.77 23.04 -16.29
C TYR A 538 27.75 22.46 -17.33
N THR A 539 28.05 21.17 -17.25
CA THR A 539 29.04 20.54 -18.15
C THR A 539 28.46 20.01 -19.46
N GLY A 540 27.14 19.92 -19.56
CA GLY A 540 26.41 19.48 -20.74
C GLY A 540 25.49 20.55 -21.31
N ASN A 541 24.69 20.17 -22.29
CA ASN A 541 23.72 21.06 -22.93
C ASN A 541 22.59 21.43 -21.97
N VAL A 542 22.23 22.70 -21.92
CA VAL A 542 21.14 23.21 -21.08
C VAL A 542 19.99 23.66 -21.97
N LEU A 543 18.83 23.02 -21.76
CA LEU A 543 17.57 23.43 -22.38
C LEU A 543 16.72 24.16 -21.34
N VAL A 544 16.51 25.45 -21.52
CA VAL A 544 15.68 26.27 -20.62
C VAL A 544 14.21 26.20 -21.07
N ALA A 545 13.37 25.57 -20.26
CA ALA A 545 11.96 25.34 -20.57
C ALA A 545 11.01 26.34 -19.88
N ALA A 546 11.49 27.00 -18.84
CA ALA A 546 10.75 28.01 -18.09
C ALA A 546 10.95 29.43 -18.66
N GLY A 547 10.24 30.38 -18.07
CA GLY A 547 10.32 31.80 -18.41
C GLY A 547 9.42 32.25 -19.56
N SER A 548 9.20 33.54 -19.63
CA SER A 548 8.44 34.21 -20.67
C SER A 548 9.14 35.54 -21.06
N LYS A 549 8.60 36.24 -22.03
CA LYS A 549 9.08 37.58 -22.37
C LYS A 549 9.05 38.55 -21.18
N ALA A 550 8.01 38.45 -20.36
CA ALA A 550 7.78 39.35 -19.21
C ALA A 550 8.43 38.83 -17.90
N SER A 551 8.70 37.52 -17.82
CA SER A 551 9.30 36.86 -16.64
C SER A 551 10.51 36.06 -17.07
N PRO A 552 11.72 36.64 -17.10
CA PRO A 552 12.93 35.94 -17.51
C PRO A 552 13.25 34.77 -16.58
N VAL A 553 13.90 33.75 -17.13
CA VAL A 553 14.57 32.74 -16.30
C VAL A 553 15.84 33.33 -15.74
N GLU A 554 16.05 33.20 -14.42
CA GLU A 554 17.19 33.81 -13.75
C GLU A 554 18.20 32.77 -13.29
N PHE A 555 19.46 32.95 -13.68
CA PHE A 555 20.60 32.24 -13.14
C PHE A 555 21.37 33.23 -12.26
N THR A 556 21.34 33.02 -10.96
CA THR A 556 21.89 34.00 -10.03
C THR A 556 22.86 33.34 -9.04
N THR A 557 24.03 33.97 -8.83
CA THR A 557 24.95 33.63 -7.75
C THR A 557 25.29 34.85 -6.91
N THR A 558 25.75 34.62 -5.67
CA THR A 558 26.32 35.69 -4.84
C THR A 558 27.81 35.78 -5.12
N ASN A 559 28.21 36.60 -6.11
CA ASN A 559 29.61 36.87 -6.43
C ASN A 559 30.44 35.61 -6.79
N SER A 560 29.83 34.63 -7.44
CA SER A 560 30.46 33.36 -7.82
C SER A 560 30.28 33.07 -9.30
N ASN A 561 31.11 32.23 -9.89
CA ASN A 561 31.10 31.96 -11.30
C ASN A 561 29.86 31.17 -11.77
N ILE A 562 29.41 31.45 -12.98
CA ILE A 562 28.40 30.66 -13.71
C ILE A 562 29.07 30.16 -15.00
N ASN A 563 29.16 28.85 -15.16
CA ASN A 563 29.80 28.22 -16.29
C ASN A 563 28.81 27.33 -17.06
N PHE A 564 28.56 27.64 -18.33
CA PHE A 564 27.82 26.83 -19.28
C PHE A 564 28.83 26.19 -20.25
N GLY A 565 29.25 24.95 -19.95
CA GLY A 565 30.25 24.23 -20.75
C GLY A 565 29.71 23.62 -22.04
N GLY A 566 28.40 23.46 -22.19
CA GLY A 566 27.72 23.01 -23.39
C GLY A 566 26.81 24.09 -23.99
N THR A 567 25.99 23.71 -24.99
CA THR A 567 25.02 24.64 -25.59
C THR A 567 23.96 25.09 -24.60
N LEU A 568 23.56 26.34 -24.64
CA LEU A 568 22.50 26.94 -23.86
C LEU A 568 21.35 27.37 -24.78
N LYS A 569 20.18 26.71 -24.67
CA LYS A 569 19.02 26.92 -25.55
C LYS A 569 17.74 27.21 -24.78
N GLY A 570 16.83 27.99 -25.37
CA GLY A 570 15.40 28.05 -24.94
C GLY A 570 14.59 26.97 -25.63
N GLN A 571 13.60 26.40 -24.97
CA GLN A 571 12.68 25.43 -25.57
C GLN A 571 11.60 26.11 -26.41
N GLY A 572 11.35 25.61 -27.63
CA GLY A 572 10.27 26.04 -28.53
C GLY A 572 10.50 27.41 -29.20
N ASN A 573 9.44 28.07 -29.65
CA ASN A 573 9.51 29.39 -30.29
C ASN A 573 10.02 30.46 -29.33
N ALA A 574 11.31 30.65 -29.30
CA ALA A 574 12.07 31.46 -28.34
C ALA A 574 11.79 32.96 -28.40
N LYS A 575 11.03 33.44 -29.39
CA LYS A 575 10.60 34.85 -29.47
C LYS A 575 9.89 35.36 -28.21
N ASN A 576 9.48 34.46 -27.32
CA ASN A 576 8.74 34.77 -26.09
C ASN A 576 9.48 34.44 -24.81
N ARG A 577 10.76 34.12 -24.82
CA ARG A 577 11.54 33.78 -23.61
C ARG A 577 12.64 34.80 -23.37
N SER A 578 12.81 35.20 -22.13
CA SER A 578 13.92 36.02 -21.67
C SER A 578 14.72 35.26 -20.62
N MET A 579 15.99 35.54 -20.53
CA MET A 579 16.92 34.98 -19.55
C MET A 579 17.80 36.05 -18.95
N THR A 580 18.03 35.96 -17.67
CA THR A 580 19.00 36.80 -16.95
C THR A 580 20.06 35.91 -16.32
N VAL A 581 21.32 36.26 -16.51
CA VAL A 581 22.46 35.61 -15.85
C VAL A 581 23.18 36.65 -15.02
N ASN A 582 23.17 36.45 -13.70
CA ASN A 582 23.77 37.39 -12.75
C ASN A 582 24.78 36.68 -11.85
N ALA A 583 26.06 36.86 -12.12
CA ALA A 583 27.18 36.32 -11.34
C ALA A 583 27.71 37.30 -10.27
N GLY A 584 27.11 38.51 -10.14
CA GLY A 584 27.67 39.55 -9.28
C GLY A 584 29.08 39.93 -9.71
N THR A 585 30.05 39.80 -8.79
CA THR A 585 31.47 39.97 -9.10
C THR A 585 32.16 38.70 -9.60
N GLY A 586 31.44 37.58 -9.76
CA GLY A 586 31.92 36.37 -10.39
C GLY A 586 31.99 36.47 -11.91
N ASN A 587 32.55 35.46 -12.57
CA ASN A 587 32.66 35.38 -14.02
C ASN A 587 31.51 34.56 -14.62
N VAL A 588 31.10 34.89 -15.85
CA VAL A 588 30.22 34.05 -16.67
C VAL A 588 30.98 33.51 -17.86
N ILE A 589 30.94 32.20 -18.05
CA ILE A 589 31.65 31.51 -19.14
C ILE A 589 30.59 30.77 -19.96
N TYR A 590 30.59 31.04 -21.26
CA TYR A 590 29.82 30.30 -22.26
C TYR A 590 30.81 29.49 -23.13
N GLY A 591 30.90 28.19 -22.85
CA GLY A 591 31.88 27.29 -23.52
C GLY A 591 31.44 26.81 -24.89
N ASP A 592 30.18 26.99 -25.28
CA ASP A 592 29.61 26.63 -26.56
C ASP A 592 28.45 27.61 -26.90
N ARG A 593 27.70 27.32 -27.96
CA ARG A 593 26.65 28.20 -28.51
C ARG A 593 25.55 28.54 -27.50
N VAL A 594 25.17 29.80 -27.50
CA VAL A 594 24.00 30.33 -26.81
C VAL A 594 22.90 30.63 -27.82
N GLY A 595 21.77 29.89 -27.77
CA GLY A 595 20.71 29.99 -28.78
C GLY A 595 21.06 29.36 -30.14
N TYR A 596 20.11 29.30 -31.07
CA TYR A 596 20.30 28.63 -32.38
C TYR A 596 20.88 29.53 -33.46
N ALA A 597 21.05 30.83 -33.24
CA ALA A 597 21.54 31.75 -34.26
C ALA A 597 22.21 32.99 -33.63
N PHE A 598 23.21 32.81 -32.82
CA PHE A 598 24.16 33.91 -32.59
C PHE A 598 25.43 33.66 -33.39
N ASN A 599 25.33 33.88 -34.66
CA ASN A 599 26.47 34.49 -35.38
C ASN A 599 26.42 35.95 -34.99
N LEU A 600 27.41 36.45 -34.26
CA LEU A 600 27.49 37.83 -33.78
C LEU A 600 27.42 38.89 -34.88
N GLU A 601 27.34 38.50 -36.16
CA GLU A 601 27.33 39.42 -37.31
C GLU A 601 25.95 39.63 -37.98
N THR A 602 24.94 38.78 -37.76
CA THR A 602 23.62 38.98 -38.39
C THR A 602 22.50 38.38 -37.54
N VAL A 603 21.65 39.24 -36.97
CA VAL A 603 20.38 38.81 -36.42
C VAL A 603 19.42 38.56 -37.59
N ASP A 604 19.32 37.31 -38.02
CA ASP A 604 18.27 36.93 -38.98
C ASP A 604 16.92 36.80 -38.27
N ALA A 605 16.07 37.78 -38.54
CA ALA A 605 14.72 37.86 -37.96
C ALA A 605 13.77 36.76 -38.44
N THR A 606 14.21 35.90 -39.36
CA THR A 606 13.37 34.84 -39.96
C THR A 606 13.60 33.44 -39.38
N ASN A 607 14.64 33.22 -38.57
CA ASN A 607 14.87 31.92 -37.96
C ASN A 607 14.05 31.74 -36.70
N THR A 608 13.09 30.84 -36.75
CA THR A 608 12.03 30.64 -35.74
C THR A 608 12.36 29.59 -34.68
N ALA A 609 13.55 28.99 -34.68
CA ALA A 609 13.89 27.86 -33.80
C ALA A 609 14.81 28.27 -32.65
N ASP A 610 14.43 27.90 -31.44
CA ASP A 610 15.23 27.72 -30.21
C ASP A 610 16.16 28.86 -29.73
N SER A 611 15.81 30.14 -29.93
CA SER A 611 16.57 31.30 -29.43
C SER A 611 15.90 31.99 -28.21
N PHE A 612 16.65 32.78 -27.43
CA PHE A 612 16.08 33.64 -26.39
C PHE A 612 15.61 34.99 -26.98
N TYR A 613 14.49 35.49 -26.51
CA TYR A 613 14.01 36.83 -26.88
C TYR A 613 14.96 37.95 -26.40
N LYS A 614 15.47 37.82 -25.17
CA LYS A 614 16.43 38.70 -24.55
C LYS A 614 17.31 37.95 -23.59
N MET A 615 18.62 38.16 -23.68
CA MET A 615 19.57 37.71 -22.68
C MET A 615 20.26 38.91 -22.04
N THR A 616 20.27 38.97 -20.73
CA THR A 616 20.99 39.96 -19.96
C THR A 616 22.03 39.26 -19.09
N THR A 617 23.28 39.66 -19.17
CA THR A 617 24.39 39.10 -18.38
C THR A 617 25.05 40.18 -17.56
N THR A 618 25.20 39.94 -16.25
CA THR A 618 25.94 40.78 -15.32
C THR A 618 27.05 39.96 -14.68
N ALA A 619 28.28 40.35 -14.90
CA ALA A 619 29.44 39.62 -14.41
C ALA A 619 30.69 40.52 -14.38
N ASN A 620 31.72 40.16 -13.61
CA ASN A 620 33.01 40.81 -13.67
C ASN A 620 33.71 40.57 -15.02
N THR A 621 33.63 39.33 -15.53
CA THR A 621 34.15 38.96 -16.85
C THR A 621 33.13 38.05 -17.55
N ILE A 622 32.91 38.30 -18.85
CA ILE A 622 32.11 37.44 -19.72
C ILE A 622 33.07 36.82 -20.73
N THR A 623 33.11 35.50 -20.80
CA THR A 623 33.89 34.74 -21.80
C THR A 623 32.92 34.03 -22.75
N LEU A 624 33.07 34.23 -24.05
CA LEU A 624 32.26 33.65 -25.11
C LEU A 624 33.11 32.66 -25.92
#